data_b91ef3b2daeae172bab9b244563e4550
#
_entry.id   b91ef3b2daeae172bab9b244563e4550
#
_cell.length_a   1.000
_cell.length_b   1.000
_cell.length_c   1.000
_cell.angle_alpha   90.00
_cell.angle_beta   90.00
_cell.angle_gamma   90.00
#
_symmetry.space_group_name_H-M   'P 1'
#
loop_
_entity.id
_entity.type
_entity.pdbx_description
1 polymer ?
#
loop_
_entity_poly.entity_id
_entity_poly.type
_entity_poly.pdbx_seq_one_letter_code
_entity_poly.pdbx_strand_id
1 'polypeptide(L)'
;GRKITEESNTGFKGYYYEGISQNVSSYFIGRNHQIVYENISYTYDDEMRVVQVKESGNLTASYAYDENGNKISETLANGVVSTYSYNGCNKVTKLVTKSGNSDISSYEYSYYLDGSDACKVRNESGIIETTSYDYDGLKRLTRESISNGKTADTYSYEYDDYGNRSKMVANGSEEYETVYDYTVNGKYTALLQKEIKTVKEASSAVTSNNGLAISPTDLITGTTTNAKREETAYSYDANGNQITKITADKTETNTYDSLNQLIEFTDGKTTASYKYDVDGLRISKTVDGHSIDQIWNDDKQIAVDADGSNPYKAQIYIRGTNLLAG
;
A
#
# COMPACT_ATOMS: atom_id res chain seq x y z
N GLY A 1 -15.09 -16.09 27.77
CA GLY A 1 -13.77 -16.60 28.24
C GLY A 1 -12.66 -16.18 27.28
N ARG A 2 -11.43 -16.16 27.77
CA ARG A 2 -10.26 -15.86 26.93
C ARG A 2 -9.99 -17.03 25.97
N LYS A 3 -9.60 -16.73 24.73
CA LYS A 3 -9.20 -17.73 23.73
C LYS A 3 -7.85 -18.33 24.12
N ILE A 4 -7.76 -19.64 24.28
CA ILE A 4 -6.53 -20.33 24.68
C ILE A 4 -5.86 -20.99 23.47
N THR A 5 -6.64 -21.55 22.57
CA THR A 5 -6.16 -22.19 21.33
C THR A 5 -7.10 -21.89 20.19
N GLU A 6 -6.54 -21.89 19.01
CA GLU A 6 -7.26 -21.79 17.73
C GLU A 6 -6.65 -22.78 16.77
N GLU A 7 -7.49 -23.63 16.19
CA GLU A 7 -7.09 -24.62 15.20
C GLU A 7 -7.72 -24.32 13.86
N SER A 8 -6.95 -24.48 12.80
CA SER A 8 -7.37 -24.38 11.42
C SER A 8 -6.80 -25.55 10.61
N ASN A 9 -7.25 -25.73 9.39
CA ASN A 9 -6.70 -26.74 8.48
C ASN A 9 -5.21 -26.49 8.15
N THR A 10 -4.69 -25.30 8.39
CA THR A 10 -3.32 -24.89 8.07
C THR A 10 -2.40 -24.88 9.28
N GLY A 11 -2.96 -24.86 10.50
CA GLY A 11 -2.16 -24.83 11.72
C GLY A 11 -2.98 -24.56 12.97
N PHE A 12 -2.29 -24.40 14.09
CA PHE A 12 -2.90 -24.03 15.36
C PHE A 12 -2.10 -22.89 16.04
N LYS A 13 -2.77 -22.13 16.88
CA LYS A 13 -2.18 -21.10 17.73
C LYS A 13 -2.52 -21.37 19.17
N GLY A 14 -1.59 -21.12 20.06
CA GLY A 14 -1.81 -21.11 21.49
C GLY A 14 -1.49 -19.76 22.09
N TYR A 15 -2.34 -19.29 22.99
CA TYR A 15 -2.26 -17.99 23.62
C TYR A 15 -2.07 -18.11 25.11
N TYR A 16 -1.20 -17.27 25.66
CA TYR A 16 -1.00 -17.10 27.08
C TYR A 16 -1.43 -15.70 27.51
N TYR A 17 -1.99 -15.62 28.72
CA TYR A 17 -2.44 -14.38 29.32
C TYR A 17 -1.88 -14.28 30.75
N GLU A 18 -1.49 -13.10 31.14
CA GLU A 18 -1.00 -12.87 32.49
C GLU A 18 -2.15 -12.42 33.40
N GLY A 19 -2.32 -13.14 34.54
CA GLY A 19 -3.35 -12.83 35.53
C GLY A 19 -4.76 -12.81 34.92
N ILE A 20 -5.49 -11.73 35.18
CA ILE A 20 -6.86 -11.51 34.70
C ILE A 20 -6.92 -10.69 33.40
N SER A 21 -5.77 -10.31 32.85
CA SER A 21 -5.67 -9.50 31.62
C SER A 21 -6.39 -10.15 30.46
N GLN A 22 -7.00 -9.34 29.59
CA GLN A 22 -7.53 -9.78 28.29
C GLN A 22 -6.45 -9.69 27.20
N ASN A 23 -5.33 -9.01 27.45
CA ASN A 23 -4.25 -8.88 26.50
C ASN A 23 -3.40 -10.15 26.48
N VAL A 24 -3.03 -10.59 25.29
CA VAL A 24 -2.16 -11.75 25.09
C VAL A 24 -0.75 -11.41 25.58
N SER A 25 -0.28 -12.13 26.62
CA SER A 25 1.11 -11.96 27.10
C SER A 25 2.12 -12.65 26.19
N SER A 26 1.74 -13.79 25.60
CA SER A 26 2.53 -14.45 24.57
C SER A 26 1.66 -15.38 23.72
N TYR A 27 2.13 -15.70 22.53
CA TYR A 27 1.54 -16.73 21.71
C TYR A 27 2.61 -17.57 21.00
N PHE A 28 2.23 -18.77 20.60
CA PHE A 28 3.01 -19.63 19.72
C PHE A 28 2.14 -20.15 18.57
N ILE A 29 2.79 -20.49 17.47
CA ILE A 29 2.14 -21.04 16.28
C ILE A 29 2.71 -22.43 16.01
N GLY A 30 1.86 -23.36 15.64
CA GLY A 30 2.24 -24.71 15.27
C GLY A 30 1.49 -25.22 14.05
N ARG A 31 2.02 -26.30 13.44
CA ARG A 31 1.44 -27.01 12.30
C ARG A 31 1.59 -28.51 12.52
N ASN A 32 0.60 -29.31 12.09
CA ASN A 32 0.60 -30.77 12.23
C ASN A 32 0.89 -31.22 13.67
N HIS A 33 0.28 -30.57 14.67
CA HIS A 33 0.45 -30.85 16.09
C HIS A 33 1.89 -30.69 16.63
N GLN A 34 2.78 -30.02 15.88
CA GLN A 34 4.11 -29.63 16.33
C GLN A 34 4.22 -28.12 16.41
N ILE A 35 4.86 -27.63 17.47
CA ILE A 35 5.23 -26.21 17.56
C ILE A 35 6.36 -25.99 16.55
N VAL A 36 6.07 -25.27 15.49
CA VAL A 36 7.00 -25.03 14.38
C VAL A 36 7.60 -23.63 14.46
N TYR A 37 6.91 -22.70 15.17
CA TYR A 37 7.25 -21.30 15.22
C TYR A 37 7.33 -20.78 16.65
N GLU A 38 8.20 -19.83 16.85
CA GLU A 38 8.71 -19.40 18.14
C GLU A 38 7.70 -18.59 18.96
N ASN A 39 8.01 -18.49 20.25
CA ASN A 39 7.19 -17.79 21.25
C ASN A 39 7.37 -16.29 21.11
N ILE A 40 6.33 -15.59 20.70
CA ILE A 40 6.27 -14.12 20.70
C ILE A 40 5.63 -13.66 22.01
N SER A 41 6.32 -12.81 22.75
CA SER A 41 5.82 -12.27 24.02
C SER A 41 5.78 -10.75 24.02
N TYR A 42 4.81 -10.23 24.76
CA TYR A 42 4.53 -8.81 24.88
C TYR A 42 4.61 -8.37 26.35
N THR A 43 5.14 -7.18 26.58
CA THR A 43 5.05 -6.47 27.86
C THR A 43 4.22 -5.21 27.65
N TYR A 44 3.36 -4.90 28.58
CA TYR A 44 2.44 -3.77 28.53
C TYR A 44 2.75 -2.78 29.65
N ASP A 45 2.39 -1.51 29.45
CA ASP A 45 2.35 -0.50 30.52
C ASP A 45 1.01 -0.56 31.28
N ASP A 46 0.83 0.35 32.23
CA ASP A 46 -0.37 0.43 33.08
C ASP A 46 -1.63 0.80 32.27
N GLU A 47 -1.48 1.45 31.11
CA GLU A 47 -2.55 1.76 30.15
C GLU A 47 -2.78 0.65 29.13
N MET A 48 -2.15 -0.52 29.32
CA MET A 48 -2.29 -1.71 28.46
C MET A 48 -1.78 -1.53 27.04
N ARG A 49 -0.82 -0.62 26.81
CA ARG A 49 -0.14 -0.43 25.53
C ARG A 49 1.12 -1.30 25.48
N VAL A 50 1.45 -1.86 24.33
CA VAL A 50 2.66 -2.69 24.17
C VAL A 50 3.92 -1.82 24.34
N VAL A 51 4.76 -2.12 25.30
CA VAL A 51 6.04 -1.45 25.50
C VAL A 51 7.25 -2.28 25.09
N GLN A 52 7.12 -3.62 25.01
CA GLN A 52 8.17 -4.49 24.48
C GLN A 52 7.57 -5.67 23.73
N VAL A 53 8.29 -6.09 22.68
CA VAL A 53 8.06 -7.34 21.96
C VAL A 53 9.34 -8.16 22.02
N LYS A 54 9.21 -9.44 22.34
CA LYS A 54 10.32 -10.40 22.38
C LYS A 54 9.98 -11.62 21.54
N GLU A 55 10.98 -12.14 20.84
CA GLU A 55 10.95 -13.43 20.14
C GLU A 55 11.87 -14.40 20.89
N SER A 56 11.31 -15.53 21.33
CA SER A 56 12.04 -16.53 22.12
C SER A 56 12.86 -15.95 23.27
N GLY A 57 12.29 -14.92 23.93
CA GLY A 57 12.94 -14.22 25.05
C GLY A 57 13.90 -13.09 24.66
N ASN A 58 14.29 -12.98 23.39
CA ASN A 58 15.15 -11.90 22.91
C ASN A 58 14.32 -10.66 22.57
N LEU A 59 14.77 -9.47 22.98
CA LEU A 59 14.11 -8.21 22.64
C LEU A 59 14.13 -7.99 21.14
N THR A 60 12.97 -7.76 20.56
CA THR A 60 12.80 -7.43 19.13
C THR A 60 12.52 -5.94 18.95
N ALA A 61 11.66 -5.38 19.78
CA ALA A 61 11.36 -3.95 19.78
C ALA A 61 10.93 -3.45 21.16
N SER A 62 11.11 -2.14 21.40
CA SER A 62 10.53 -1.42 22.54
C SER A 62 9.91 -0.11 22.08
N TYR A 63 8.90 0.34 22.83
CA TYR A 63 8.09 1.52 22.51
C TYR A 63 7.96 2.44 23.72
N ALA A 64 7.83 3.73 23.44
CA ALA A 64 7.46 4.73 24.43
C ALA A 64 6.29 5.58 23.90
N TYR A 65 5.47 6.08 24.82
CA TYR A 65 4.26 6.83 24.54
C TYR A 65 4.24 8.13 25.35
N ASP A 66 3.54 9.13 24.81
CA ASP A 66 3.21 10.33 25.54
C ASP A 66 1.93 10.13 26.42
N GLU A 67 1.57 11.17 27.17
CA GLU A 67 0.36 11.17 28.03
C GLU A 67 -0.95 11.05 27.24
N ASN A 68 -0.95 11.42 25.94
CA ASN A 68 -2.11 11.28 25.08
C ASN A 68 -2.21 9.88 24.43
N GLY A 69 -1.24 8.98 24.69
CA GLY A 69 -1.18 7.65 24.10
C GLY A 69 -0.52 7.60 22.72
N ASN A 70 0.07 8.69 22.23
CA ASN A 70 0.78 8.68 20.96
C ASN A 70 2.16 8.01 21.14
N LYS A 71 2.55 7.14 20.21
CA LYS A 71 3.88 6.51 20.19
C LYS A 71 4.95 7.55 19.86
N ILE A 72 5.80 7.90 20.84
CA ILE A 72 6.87 8.88 20.66
C ILE A 72 8.22 8.26 20.30
N SER A 73 8.39 6.96 20.56
CA SER A 73 9.63 6.27 20.20
C SER A 73 9.38 4.79 19.90
N GLU A 74 10.18 4.26 19.00
CA GLU A 74 10.34 2.83 18.70
C GLU A 74 11.83 2.53 18.59
N THR A 75 12.31 1.53 19.34
CA THR A 75 13.71 1.06 19.28
C THR A 75 13.70 -0.40 18.88
N LEU A 76 14.37 -0.74 17.78
CA LEU A 76 14.54 -2.11 17.31
C LEU A 76 15.78 -2.77 17.93
N ALA A 77 15.82 -4.10 17.96
CA ALA A 77 16.94 -4.89 18.50
C ALA A 77 18.30 -4.57 17.85
N ASN A 78 18.29 -4.18 16.56
CA ASN A 78 19.49 -3.79 15.83
C ASN A 78 19.99 -2.36 16.14
N GLY A 79 19.37 -1.68 17.11
CA GLY A 79 19.73 -0.32 17.52
C GLY A 79 19.17 0.79 16.65
N VAL A 80 18.30 0.49 15.69
CA VAL A 80 17.57 1.52 14.95
C VAL A 80 16.49 2.14 15.85
N VAL A 81 16.44 3.47 15.88
CA VAL A 81 15.49 4.24 16.67
C VAL A 81 14.68 5.16 15.78
N SER A 82 13.36 5.06 15.89
CA SER A 82 12.41 6.00 15.27
C SER A 82 11.76 6.86 16.35
N THR A 83 11.74 8.18 16.16
CA THR A 83 11.11 9.15 17.07
C THR A 83 10.02 9.92 16.34
N TYR A 84 8.93 10.21 17.06
CA TYR A 84 7.73 10.85 16.54
C TYR A 84 7.42 12.12 17.29
N SER A 85 6.98 13.15 16.60
CA SER A 85 6.43 14.38 17.18
C SER A 85 5.01 14.60 16.67
N TYR A 86 4.16 15.21 17.48
CA TYR A 86 2.74 15.40 17.18
C TYR A 86 2.34 16.86 17.38
N ASN A 87 1.26 17.25 16.69
CA ASN A 87 0.58 18.52 16.98
C ASN A 87 -0.52 18.31 18.04
N GLY A 88 -1.18 19.43 18.43
CA GLY A 88 -2.26 19.39 19.42
C GLY A 88 -3.52 18.59 19.00
N CYS A 89 -3.58 18.12 17.74
CA CYS A 89 -4.65 17.23 17.25
C CYS A 89 -4.18 15.77 17.15
N ASN A 90 -3.07 15.41 17.79
CA ASN A 90 -2.45 14.07 17.75
C ASN A 90 -2.07 13.60 16.32
N LYS A 91 -1.81 14.52 15.39
CA LYS A 91 -1.27 14.20 14.08
C LYS A 91 0.25 14.28 14.08
N VAL A 92 0.91 13.30 13.46
CA VAL A 92 2.39 13.28 13.34
C VAL A 92 2.86 14.50 12.58
N THR A 93 3.74 15.31 13.17
CA THR A 93 4.39 16.44 12.50
C THR A 93 5.81 16.12 12.08
N LYS A 94 6.45 15.16 12.77
CA LYS A 94 7.81 14.74 12.45
C LYS A 94 8.04 13.29 12.82
N LEU A 95 8.73 12.57 11.93
CA LEU A 95 9.28 11.23 12.15
C LEU A 95 10.76 11.26 11.78
N VAL A 96 11.63 10.78 12.66
CA VAL A 96 13.07 10.64 12.39
C VAL A 96 13.50 9.23 12.75
N THR A 97 14.19 8.57 11.82
CA THR A 97 14.77 7.24 12.01
C THR A 97 16.29 7.33 11.96
N LYS A 98 16.94 6.78 12.97
CA LYS A 98 18.41 6.80 13.14
C LYS A 98 18.97 5.40 13.38
N SER A 99 20.23 5.20 12.95
CA SER A 99 21.07 4.09 13.38
C SER A 99 22.31 4.67 14.06
N GLY A 100 22.41 4.49 15.39
CA GLY A 100 23.39 5.22 16.20
C GLY A 100 23.21 6.73 16.05
N ASN A 101 24.27 7.44 15.62
CA ASN A 101 24.24 8.88 15.41
C ASN A 101 23.88 9.30 13.97
N SER A 102 23.64 8.35 13.07
CA SER A 102 23.38 8.63 11.66
C SER A 102 21.88 8.66 11.38
N ASP A 103 21.41 9.71 10.74
CA ASP A 103 20.04 9.80 10.23
C ASP A 103 19.88 8.87 9.02
N ILE A 104 18.92 7.95 9.08
CA ILE A 104 18.53 7.08 7.97
C ILE A 104 17.49 7.83 7.11
N SER A 105 16.46 8.33 7.78
CA SER A 105 15.38 9.07 7.13
C SER A 105 14.72 10.05 8.10
N SER A 106 14.14 11.11 7.53
CA SER A 106 13.21 11.96 8.27
C SER A 106 12.04 12.38 7.38
N TYR A 107 10.89 12.55 8.04
CA TYR A 107 9.65 13.02 7.42
C TYR A 107 9.10 14.14 8.26
N GLU A 108 8.72 15.26 7.61
CA GLU A 108 8.01 16.35 8.24
C GLU A 108 6.67 16.56 7.53
N TYR A 109 5.62 16.76 8.33
CA TYR A 109 4.25 16.88 7.84
C TYR A 109 3.63 18.20 8.29
N SER A 110 2.92 18.85 7.40
CA SER A 110 2.04 19.96 7.73
C SER A 110 0.63 19.70 7.23
N TYR A 111 -0.34 20.32 7.87
CA TYR A 111 -1.75 20.07 7.68
C TYR A 111 -2.50 21.36 7.46
N TYR A 112 -3.55 21.31 6.65
CA TYR A 112 -4.55 22.36 6.60
C TYR A 112 -5.37 22.38 7.91
N LEU A 113 -6.09 23.47 8.14
CA LEU A 113 -6.90 23.65 9.35
C LEU A 113 -7.99 22.58 9.50
N ASP A 114 -8.45 22.02 8.41
CA ASP A 114 -9.44 20.93 8.39
C ASP A 114 -8.83 19.55 8.64
N GLY A 115 -7.51 19.49 8.80
CA GLY A 115 -6.75 18.28 9.07
C GLY A 115 -6.30 17.51 7.82
N SER A 116 -6.60 17.96 6.61
CA SER A 116 -6.05 17.35 5.38
C SER A 116 -4.54 17.60 5.30
N ASP A 117 -3.80 16.70 4.65
CA ASP A 117 -2.35 16.83 4.47
C ASP A 117 -2.06 18.03 3.54
N ALA A 118 -1.23 18.96 3.97
CA ALA A 118 -0.83 20.11 3.15
C ALA A 118 0.53 19.88 2.49
N CYS A 119 1.49 19.36 3.26
CA CYS A 119 2.84 19.12 2.75
C CYS A 119 3.52 17.99 3.53
N LYS A 120 4.33 17.20 2.81
CA LYS A 120 5.25 16.21 3.34
C LYS A 120 6.66 16.51 2.82
N VAL A 121 7.63 16.66 3.71
CA VAL A 121 9.05 16.73 3.36
C VAL A 121 9.70 15.42 3.78
N ARG A 122 10.26 14.70 2.83
CA ARG A 122 11.03 13.47 3.03
C ARG A 122 12.51 13.77 2.86
N ASN A 123 13.34 13.29 3.77
CA ASN A 123 14.79 13.27 3.61
C ASN A 123 15.27 11.84 3.84
N GLU A 124 15.84 11.23 2.82
CA GLU A 124 16.45 9.89 2.90
C GLU A 124 17.89 10.00 2.38
N SER A 125 18.86 9.70 3.23
CA SER A 125 20.29 9.73 2.88
C SER A 125 20.72 11.06 2.24
N GLY A 126 20.13 12.18 2.67
CA GLY A 126 20.43 13.53 2.16
C GLY A 126 19.66 13.91 0.88
N ILE A 127 18.83 13.04 0.34
CA ILE A 127 17.92 13.36 -0.78
C ILE A 127 16.64 13.91 -0.19
N ILE A 128 16.38 15.20 -0.44
CA ILE A 128 15.17 15.88 0.05
C ILE A 128 14.14 15.90 -1.06
N GLU A 129 12.92 15.48 -0.73
CA GLU A 129 11.75 15.53 -1.59
C GLU A 129 10.60 16.20 -0.84
N THR A 130 9.95 17.14 -1.48
CA THR A 130 8.78 17.84 -0.95
C THR A 130 7.56 17.47 -1.78
N THR A 131 6.52 16.97 -1.12
CA THR A 131 5.21 16.71 -1.73
C THR A 131 4.21 17.71 -1.15
N SER A 132 3.49 18.44 -1.98
CA SER A 132 2.39 19.33 -1.57
C SER A 132 1.07 18.87 -2.19
N TYR A 133 -0.03 19.15 -1.50
CA TYR A 133 -1.36 18.69 -1.84
C TYR A 133 -2.35 19.83 -1.84
N ASP A 134 -3.21 19.91 -2.87
CA ASP A 134 -4.34 20.83 -2.94
C ASP A 134 -5.66 20.04 -3.03
N TYR A 135 -6.72 20.60 -2.47
CA TYR A 135 -8.03 19.95 -2.39
C TYR A 135 -9.14 20.89 -2.85
N ASP A 136 -10.24 20.32 -3.31
CA ASP A 136 -11.46 21.08 -3.58
C ASP A 136 -12.31 21.28 -2.31
N GLY A 137 -13.43 21.99 -2.47
CA GLY A 137 -14.37 22.26 -1.37
C GLY A 137 -15.03 21.00 -0.78
N LEU A 138 -14.96 19.85 -1.45
CA LEU A 138 -15.42 18.54 -0.96
C LEU A 138 -14.28 17.70 -0.37
N LYS A 139 -13.08 18.28 -0.19
CA LYS A 139 -11.86 17.63 0.31
C LYS A 139 -11.33 16.51 -0.59
N ARG A 140 -11.62 16.56 -1.89
CA ARG A 140 -11.04 15.65 -2.88
C ARG A 140 -9.72 16.23 -3.36
N LEU A 141 -8.69 15.41 -3.49
CA LEU A 141 -7.35 15.81 -3.97
C LEU A 141 -7.43 16.32 -5.41
N THR A 142 -7.13 17.60 -5.64
CA THR A 142 -7.12 18.20 -6.98
C THR A 142 -5.73 18.32 -7.55
N ARG A 143 -4.70 18.36 -6.70
CA ARG A 143 -3.32 18.46 -7.15
C ARG A 143 -2.37 17.84 -6.14
N GLU A 144 -1.37 17.14 -6.66
CA GLU A 144 -0.18 16.71 -5.94
C GLU A 144 1.05 17.24 -6.71
N SER A 145 2.02 17.80 -5.99
CA SER A 145 3.27 18.29 -6.58
C SER A 145 4.44 17.71 -5.80
N ILE A 146 5.31 16.98 -6.49
CA ILE A 146 6.49 16.33 -5.92
C ILE A 146 7.74 17.01 -6.47
N SER A 147 8.59 17.53 -5.60
CA SER A 147 9.81 18.25 -6.00
C SER A 147 11.01 17.79 -5.18
N ASN A 148 12.14 17.59 -5.85
CA ASN A 148 13.43 17.31 -5.22
C ASN A 148 14.38 18.54 -5.27
N GLY A 149 13.83 19.74 -5.55
CA GLY A 149 14.58 20.98 -5.70
C GLY A 149 15.25 21.16 -7.07
N LYS A 150 15.26 20.15 -7.94
CA LYS A 150 15.78 20.19 -9.32
C LYS A 150 14.69 19.95 -10.35
N THR A 151 13.85 19.01 -10.08
CA THR A 151 12.70 18.63 -10.90
C THR A 151 11.43 18.68 -10.07
N ALA A 152 10.31 18.89 -10.73
CA ALA A 152 9.00 18.83 -10.12
C ALA A 152 8.06 18.01 -11.02
N ASP A 153 7.39 17.04 -10.42
CA ASP A 153 6.30 16.29 -11.03
C ASP A 153 4.99 16.77 -10.44
N THR A 154 4.02 17.05 -11.27
CA THR A 154 2.70 17.51 -10.85
C THR A 154 1.62 16.61 -11.41
N TYR A 155 0.70 16.22 -10.54
CA TYR A 155 -0.48 15.44 -10.88
C TYR A 155 -1.72 16.27 -10.55
N SER A 156 -2.58 16.49 -11.55
CA SER A 156 -3.84 17.21 -11.36
C SER A 156 -5.01 16.27 -11.60
N TYR A 157 -6.08 16.41 -10.82
CA TYR A 157 -7.23 15.51 -10.81
C TYR A 157 -8.51 16.29 -10.99
N GLU A 158 -9.38 15.80 -11.86
CA GLU A 158 -10.74 16.27 -12.05
C GLU A 158 -11.73 15.16 -11.67
N TYR A 159 -12.90 15.56 -11.25
CA TYR A 159 -13.96 14.64 -10.77
C TYR A 159 -15.28 14.92 -11.48
N ASP A 160 -16.06 13.88 -11.68
CA ASP A 160 -17.44 14.00 -12.15
C ASP A 160 -18.40 14.45 -11.03
N ASP A 161 -19.66 14.66 -11.38
CA ASP A 161 -20.71 15.08 -10.44
C ASP A 161 -20.99 14.03 -9.36
N TYR A 162 -20.57 12.77 -9.56
CA TYR A 162 -20.76 11.67 -8.61
C TYR A 162 -19.55 11.48 -7.69
N GLY A 163 -18.47 12.25 -7.92
CA GLY A 163 -17.23 12.20 -7.14
C GLY A 163 -16.22 11.19 -7.63
N ASN A 164 -16.44 10.55 -8.77
CA ASN A 164 -15.46 9.67 -9.40
C ASN A 164 -14.42 10.51 -10.15
N ARG A 165 -13.16 10.05 -10.19
CA ARG A 165 -12.12 10.72 -10.95
C ARG A 165 -12.43 10.61 -12.45
N SER A 166 -12.66 11.76 -13.10
CA SER A 166 -12.95 11.82 -14.54
C SER A 166 -11.68 12.01 -15.37
N LYS A 167 -10.64 12.66 -14.78
CA LYS A 167 -9.40 12.96 -15.48
C LYS A 167 -8.23 13.05 -14.52
N MET A 168 -7.04 12.69 -15.01
CA MET A 168 -5.76 12.94 -14.37
C MET A 168 -4.78 13.47 -15.42
N VAL A 169 -3.99 14.47 -15.04
CA VAL A 169 -2.92 15.04 -15.89
C VAL A 169 -1.61 14.98 -15.09
N ALA A 170 -0.61 14.34 -15.66
CA ALA A 170 0.76 14.34 -15.16
C ALA A 170 1.62 15.27 -16.00
N ASN A 171 2.42 16.12 -15.32
CA ASN A 171 3.42 16.97 -15.95
C ASN A 171 4.71 16.91 -15.14
N GLY A 172 5.85 16.83 -15.82
CA GLY A 172 7.17 16.77 -15.20
C GLY A 172 8.08 15.77 -15.91
N SER A 173 8.56 14.76 -15.20
CA SER A 173 9.42 13.71 -15.75
C SER A 173 8.70 12.85 -16.81
N GLU A 174 7.40 12.67 -16.65
CA GLU A 174 6.49 12.11 -17.66
C GLU A 174 5.33 13.07 -17.88
N GLU A 175 4.93 13.22 -19.14
CA GLU A 175 3.76 14.03 -19.50
C GLU A 175 2.69 13.13 -20.11
N TYR A 176 1.57 13.00 -19.42
CA TYR A 176 0.42 12.22 -19.91
C TYR A 176 -0.89 12.73 -19.31
N GLU A 177 -1.96 12.36 -19.99
CA GLU A 177 -3.33 12.55 -19.54
C GLU A 177 -4.03 11.18 -19.49
N THR A 178 -4.79 10.93 -18.43
CA THR A 178 -5.68 9.76 -18.33
C THR A 178 -7.12 10.24 -18.16
N VAL A 179 -8.00 9.74 -19.01
CA VAL A 179 -9.45 9.96 -18.95
C VAL A 179 -10.11 8.67 -18.49
N TYR A 180 -11.06 8.79 -17.57
CA TYR A 180 -11.80 7.68 -16.98
C TYR A 180 -13.25 7.68 -17.44
N ASP A 181 -13.74 6.55 -17.91
CA ASP A 181 -15.12 6.38 -18.41
C ASP A 181 -15.87 5.37 -17.53
N TYR A 182 -17.02 5.79 -17.04
CA TYR A 182 -17.93 5.04 -16.17
C TYR A 182 -19.24 4.65 -16.90
N THR A 183 -19.27 4.69 -18.22
CA THR A 183 -20.49 4.47 -18.98
C THR A 183 -20.54 3.12 -19.69
N VAL A 184 -21.71 2.48 -19.65
CA VAL A 184 -22.02 1.27 -20.42
C VAL A 184 -23.24 1.59 -21.29
N ASN A 185 -23.10 1.45 -22.62
CA ASN A 185 -24.18 1.74 -23.58
C ASN A 185 -24.82 3.13 -23.38
N GLY A 186 -23.99 4.15 -23.06
CA GLY A 186 -24.44 5.52 -22.82
C GLY A 186 -25.12 5.75 -21.47
N LYS A 187 -25.15 4.75 -20.59
CA LYS A 187 -25.67 4.88 -19.20
C LYS A 187 -24.53 4.90 -18.23
N TYR A 188 -24.55 5.86 -17.30
CA TYR A 188 -23.58 5.96 -16.22
C TYR A 188 -23.68 4.77 -15.26
N THR A 189 -22.53 4.29 -14.81
CA THR A 189 -22.38 3.27 -13.76
C THR A 189 -21.42 3.77 -12.69
N ALA A 190 -21.46 3.23 -11.49
CA ALA A 190 -20.48 3.57 -10.45
C ALA A 190 -19.12 2.84 -10.62
N LEU A 191 -19.01 1.97 -11.62
CA LEU A 191 -17.84 1.14 -11.87
C LEU A 191 -17.05 1.67 -13.07
N LEU A 192 -15.73 1.78 -12.93
CA LEU A 192 -14.85 2.20 -14.01
C LEU A 192 -14.89 1.19 -15.16
N GLN A 193 -15.34 1.60 -16.33
CA GLN A 193 -15.44 0.73 -17.50
C GLN A 193 -14.18 0.80 -18.37
N LYS A 194 -13.57 2.00 -18.43
CA LYS A 194 -12.43 2.24 -19.30
C LYS A 194 -11.57 3.38 -18.77
N GLU A 195 -10.27 3.24 -18.97
CA GLU A 195 -9.32 4.35 -18.85
C GLU A 195 -8.51 4.48 -20.14
N ILE A 196 -8.21 5.72 -20.52
CA ILE A 196 -7.43 6.03 -21.70
C ILE A 196 -6.29 6.92 -21.28
N LYS A 197 -5.07 6.37 -21.29
CA LYS A 197 -3.84 7.12 -21.05
C LYS A 197 -3.27 7.59 -22.39
N THR A 198 -3.07 8.90 -22.54
CA THR A 198 -2.44 9.52 -23.68
C THR A 198 -1.12 10.11 -23.24
N VAL A 199 -0.01 9.51 -23.65
CA VAL A 199 1.34 9.98 -23.34
C VAL A 199 1.74 11.02 -24.38
N LYS A 200 2.17 12.18 -23.94
CA LYS A 200 2.74 13.22 -24.82
C LYS A 200 4.19 12.86 -25.10
N GLU A 201 4.52 12.59 -26.33
CA GLU A 201 5.92 12.45 -26.75
C GLU A 201 6.61 13.83 -26.66
N ALA A 202 7.83 13.86 -26.10
CA ALA A 202 8.65 15.05 -26.17
C ALA A 202 8.84 15.43 -27.64
N SER A 203 8.42 16.64 -28.01
CA SER A 203 8.65 17.15 -29.34
C SER A 203 10.16 17.24 -29.59
N SER A 204 10.73 16.29 -30.32
CA SER A 204 12.09 16.42 -30.84
C SER A 204 12.08 17.63 -31.77
N ALA A 205 12.68 18.73 -31.32
CA ALA A 205 12.93 19.87 -32.19
C ALA A 205 13.79 19.36 -33.35
N VAL A 206 13.19 19.24 -34.54
CA VAL A 206 13.94 18.99 -35.75
C VAL A 206 14.74 20.26 -36.04
N THR A 207 15.97 20.32 -35.54
CA THR A 207 16.95 21.30 -36.00
C THR A 207 17.30 20.92 -37.43
N SER A 208 16.65 21.54 -38.40
CA SER A 208 17.04 21.47 -39.79
C SER A 208 18.39 22.23 -39.93
N ASN A 209 19.47 21.45 -40.01
CA ASN A 209 20.79 21.95 -40.37
C ASN A 209 20.87 22.19 -41.90
N ASN A 210 20.11 23.15 -42.40
CA ASN A 210 20.36 23.74 -43.70
C ASN A 210 19.95 25.19 -43.69
N GLY A 211 20.94 26.08 -43.73
CA GLY A 211 20.84 27.54 -43.63
C GLY A 211 20.04 28.17 -44.79
N LEU A 212 18.75 27.95 -44.87
CA LEU A 212 17.82 28.72 -45.69
C LEU A 212 16.84 29.41 -44.75
N ALA A 213 16.79 30.74 -44.88
CA ALA A 213 15.85 31.58 -44.16
C ALA A 213 14.42 31.22 -44.60
N ILE A 214 13.63 30.67 -43.67
CA ILE A 214 12.21 30.37 -43.87
C ILE A 214 11.39 31.60 -43.60
N SER A 215 10.54 31.98 -44.55
CA SER A 215 9.58 33.07 -44.44
C SER A 215 8.57 32.82 -43.32
N PRO A 216 8.09 33.87 -42.59
CA PRO A 216 7.17 33.70 -41.46
C PRO A 216 5.79 33.05 -41.80
N THR A 217 5.51 32.83 -43.11
CA THR A 217 4.24 32.25 -43.57
C THR A 217 4.23 30.72 -43.71
N ASP A 218 5.39 30.05 -43.53
CA ASP A 218 5.47 28.58 -43.72
C ASP A 218 5.37 27.78 -42.39
N LEU A 219 5.00 28.44 -41.30
CA LEU A 219 4.84 27.81 -39.99
C LEU A 219 3.42 27.30 -39.74
N ILE A 220 2.84 26.57 -40.73
CA ILE A 220 1.65 25.74 -40.54
C ILE A 220 2.02 24.31 -40.94
N THR A 221 2.91 23.72 -40.19
CA THR A 221 2.99 22.26 -40.15
C THR A 221 2.39 21.82 -38.82
N GLY A 222 1.22 21.21 -38.94
CA GLY A 222 0.66 20.51 -37.80
C GLY A 222 1.70 19.53 -37.26
N THR A 223 2.21 19.79 -36.06
CA THR A 223 2.90 18.78 -35.30
C THR A 223 1.88 17.69 -35.04
N THR A 224 1.89 16.64 -35.85
CA THR A 224 1.32 15.34 -35.48
C THR A 224 2.22 14.83 -34.36
N THR A 225 1.93 15.21 -33.13
CA THR A 225 2.44 14.51 -31.98
C THR A 225 1.86 13.10 -32.09
N ASN A 226 2.71 12.12 -32.36
CA ASN A 226 2.36 10.70 -32.24
C ASN A 226 2.18 10.40 -30.74
N ALA A 227 1.09 10.89 -30.17
CA ALA A 227 0.77 10.61 -28.78
C ALA A 227 0.47 9.12 -28.66
N LYS A 228 1.27 8.41 -27.88
CA LYS A 228 1.00 7.00 -27.58
C LYS A 228 -0.28 6.93 -26.74
N ARG A 229 -1.29 6.25 -27.26
CA ARG A 229 -2.55 6.01 -26.57
C ARG A 229 -2.58 4.59 -26.04
N GLU A 230 -2.80 4.44 -24.77
CA GLU A 230 -2.98 3.17 -24.06
C GLU A 230 -4.41 3.12 -23.53
N GLU A 231 -5.11 2.03 -23.83
CA GLU A 231 -6.48 1.82 -23.38
C GLU A 231 -6.54 0.60 -22.48
N THR A 232 -7.21 0.74 -21.33
CA THR A 232 -7.53 -0.36 -20.42
C THR A 232 -9.04 -0.43 -20.28
N ALA A 233 -9.62 -1.61 -20.53
CA ALA A 233 -11.04 -1.87 -20.34
C ALA A 233 -11.29 -2.84 -19.20
N TYR A 234 -12.41 -2.66 -18.51
CA TYR A 234 -12.80 -3.47 -17.35
C TYR A 234 -14.19 -4.05 -17.59
N SER A 235 -14.44 -5.22 -17.03
CA SER A 235 -15.80 -5.76 -16.93
C SER A 235 -16.06 -6.33 -15.55
N TYR A 236 -17.32 -6.39 -15.17
CA TYR A 236 -17.75 -6.73 -13.83
C TYR A 236 -18.90 -7.73 -13.87
N ASP A 237 -19.00 -8.55 -12.81
CA ASP A 237 -20.18 -9.38 -12.58
C ASP A 237 -21.35 -8.53 -12.01
N ALA A 238 -22.48 -9.19 -11.76
CA ALA A 238 -23.68 -8.53 -11.22
C ALA A 238 -23.50 -8.01 -9.77
N ASN A 239 -22.50 -8.50 -9.05
CA ASN A 239 -22.17 -8.07 -7.70
C ASN A 239 -21.15 -6.92 -7.67
N GLY A 240 -20.63 -6.51 -8.84
CA GLY A 240 -19.61 -5.46 -8.98
C GLY A 240 -18.18 -5.97 -8.83
N ASN A 241 -17.94 -7.27 -8.81
CA ASN A 241 -16.59 -7.82 -8.82
C ASN A 241 -15.96 -7.68 -10.22
N GLN A 242 -14.72 -7.21 -10.30
CA GLN A 242 -14.01 -7.07 -11.56
C GLN A 242 -13.62 -8.44 -12.13
N ILE A 243 -14.29 -8.88 -13.18
CA ILE A 243 -14.04 -10.18 -13.82
C ILE A 243 -12.96 -10.11 -14.91
N THR A 244 -12.79 -8.97 -15.59
CA THR A 244 -11.70 -8.80 -16.57
C THR A 244 -11.04 -7.43 -16.45
N LYS A 245 -9.74 -7.39 -16.81
CA LYS A 245 -8.99 -6.19 -17.14
C LYS A 245 -8.24 -6.46 -18.44
N ILE A 246 -8.50 -5.66 -19.46
CA ILE A 246 -7.98 -5.84 -20.82
C ILE A 246 -7.11 -4.65 -21.16
N THR A 247 -5.86 -4.90 -21.51
CA THR A 247 -4.91 -3.94 -22.08
C THR A 247 -4.53 -4.38 -23.49
N ALA A 248 -3.71 -3.61 -24.20
CA ALA A 248 -3.19 -4.01 -25.50
C ALA A 248 -2.37 -5.31 -25.45
N ASP A 249 -1.70 -5.58 -24.32
CA ASP A 249 -0.72 -6.65 -24.22
C ASP A 249 -1.24 -7.91 -23.52
N LYS A 250 -2.29 -7.77 -22.69
CA LYS A 250 -2.81 -8.89 -21.89
C LYS A 250 -4.25 -8.72 -21.46
N THR A 251 -4.87 -9.87 -21.17
CA THR A 251 -6.15 -9.95 -20.45
C THR A 251 -5.93 -10.61 -19.10
N GLU A 252 -6.31 -9.92 -18.06
CA GLU A 252 -6.42 -10.49 -16.70
C GLU A 252 -7.86 -10.96 -16.51
N THR A 253 -8.04 -12.14 -15.94
CA THR A 253 -9.36 -12.72 -15.64
C THR A 253 -9.41 -13.14 -14.18
N ASN A 254 -10.48 -12.77 -13.51
CA ASN A 254 -10.76 -13.08 -12.12
C ASN A 254 -12.04 -13.91 -12.00
N THR A 255 -12.03 -14.89 -11.12
CA THR A 255 -13.21 -15.68 -10.75
C THR A 255 -13.48 -15.51 -9.26
N TYR A 256 -14.74 -15.31 -8.91
CA TYR A 256 -15.19 -15.10 -7.53
C TYR A 256 -16.17 -16.19 -7.12
N ASP A 257 -16.18 -16.49 -5.83
CA ASP A 257 -17.19 -17.37 -5.24
C ASP A 257 -18.49 -16.61 -4.90
N SER A 258 -19.46 -17.32 -4.32
CA SER A 258 -20.75 -16.73 -3.91
C SER A 258 -20.66 -15.71 -2.76
N LEU A 259 -19.51 -15.62 -2.08
CA LEU A 259 -19.21 -14.65 -1.02
C LEU A 259 -18.40 -13.46 -1.54
N ASN A 260 -18.25 -13.30 -2.87
CA ASN A 260 -17.44 -12.28 -3.53
C ASN A 260 -15.94 -12.38 -3.18
N GLN A 261 -15.44 -13.56 -2.85
CA GLN A 261 -14.03 -13.81 -2.60
C GLN A 261 -13.35 -14.23 -3.90
N LEU A 262 -12.20 -13.62 -4.22
CA LEU A 262 -11.41 -13.98 -5.41
C LEU A 262 -10.82 -15.39 -5.23
N ILE A 263 -11.28 -16.36 -6.03
CA ILE A 263 -10.81 -17.76 -5.97
C ILE A 263 -9.81 -18.11 -7.05
N GLU A 264 -9.84 -17.44 -8.20
CA GLU A 264 -8.90 -17.67 -9.29
C GLU A 264 -8.52 -16.36 -9.98
N PHE A 265 -7.27 -16.28 -10.45
CA PHE A 265 -6.73 -15.22 -11.28
C PHE A 265 -5.88 -15.84 -12.40
N THR A 266 -5.94 -15.24 -13.60
CA THR A 266 -4.95 -15.50 -14.66
C THR A 266 -4.75 -14.27 -15.52
N ASP A 267 -3.51 -14.09 -16.00
CA ASP A 267 -3.16 -13.08 -17.00
C ASP A 267 -2.64 -13.70 -18.31
N GLY A 268 -2.89 -15.02 -18.48
CA GLY A 268 -2.45 -15.82 -19.62
C GLY A 268 -1.01 -16.37 -19.48
N LYS A 269 -0.22 -15.87 -18.50
CA LYS A 269 1.11 -16.38 -18.17
C LYS A 269 1.16 -16.95 -16.77
N THR A 270 0.60 -16.22 -15.82
CA THR A 270 0.52 -16.59 -14.41
C THR A 270 -0.90 -17.04 -14.10
N THR A 271 -1.01 -18.10 -13.32
CA THR A 271 -2.27 -18.56 -12.73
C THR A 271 -2.16 -18.51 -11.21
N ALA A 272 -3.21 -18.04 -10.56
CA ALA A 272 -3.29 -18.07 -9.11
C ALA A 272 -4.64 -18.58 -8.64
N SER A 273 -4.65 -19.34 -7.52
CA SER A 273 -5.88 -19.76 -6.85
C SER A 273 -5.78 -19.46 -5.36
N TYR A 274 -6.93 -19.22 -4.75
CA TYR A 274 -7.03 -18.76 -3.37
C TYR A 274 -8.09 -19.57 -2.63
N LYS A 275 -7.85 -19.80 -1.34
CA LYS A 275 -8.80 -20.44 -0.41
C LYS A 275 -8.98 -19.57 0.81
N TYR A 276 -10.18 -19.56 1.33
CA TYR A 276 -10.58 -18.73 2.46
C TYR A 276 -11.19 -19.60 3.57
N ASP A 277 -11.11 -19.12 4.79
CA ASP A 277 -11.85 -19.70 5.93
C ASP A 277 -13.27 -19.12 6.00
N VAL A 278 -13.99 -19.51 7.04
CA VAL A 278 -15.38 -19.09 7.27
C VAL A 278 -15.49 -17.58 7.64
N ASP A 279 -14.40 -16.99 8.10
CA ASP A 279 -14.33 -15.56 8.46
C ASP A 279 -13.87 -14.70 7.27
N GLY A 280 -13.64 -15.30 6.10
CA GLY A 280 -13.21 -14.62 4.88
C GLY A 280 -11.71 -14.30 4.84
N LEU A 281 -10.90 -14.86 5.73
CA LEU A 281 -9.46 -14.72 5.71
C LEU A 281 -8.85 -15.72 4.73
N ARG A 282 -7.93 -15.25 3.89
CA ARG A 282 -7.28 -16.14 2.92
C ARG A 282 -6.31 -17.09 3.61
N ILE A 283 -6.60 -18.39 3.59
CA ILE A 283 -5.78 -19.41 4.23
C ILE A 283 -4.78 -20.07 3.29
N SER A 284 -4.94 -19.95 1.97
CA SER A 284 -3.98 -20.49 1.01
C SER A 284 -3.97 -19.65 -0.27
N LYS A 285 -2.78 -19.53 -0.86
CA LYS A 285 -2.53 -18.93 -2.17
C LYS A 285 -1.62 -19.89 -2.95
N THR A 286 -2.05 -20.29 -4.14
CA THR A 286 -1.23 -21.07 -5.07
C THR A 286 -0.96 -20.22 -6.31
N VAL A 287 0.30 -20.05 -6.69
CA VAL A 287 0.71 -19.33 -7.90
C VAL A 287 1.58 -20.24 -8.73
N ASP A 288 1.16 -20.50 -9.97
CA ASP A 288 1.85 -21.39 -10.93
C ASP A 288 2.23 -22.74 -10.32
N GLY A 289 1.32 -23.29 -9.51
CA GLY A 289 1.49 -24.58 -8.82
C GLY A 289 2.26 -24.51 -7.50
N HIS A 290 2.83 -23.35 -7.13
CA HIS A 290 3.50 -23.17 -5.83
C HIS A 290 2.51 -22.65 -4.79
N SER A 291 2.29 -23.40 -3.73
CA SER A 291 1.30 -23.09 -2.68
C SER A 291 1.96 -22.49 -1.44
N ILE A 292 1.33 -21.46 -0.90
CA ILE A 292 1.65 -20.84 0.39
C ILE A 292 0.41 -20.90 1.25
N ASP A 293 0.53 -21.47 2.45
CA ASP A 293 -0.51 -21.48 3.46
C ASP A 293 -0.32 -20.31 4.42
N GLN A 294 -1.40 -19.61 4.72
CA GLN A 294 -1.40 -18.38 5.54
C GLN A 294 -2.03 -18.66 6.90
N ILE A 295 -1.35 -18.23 7.95
CA ILE A 295 -1.85 -18.29 9.33
C ILE A 295 -2.00 -16.85 9.81
N TRP A 296 -3.18 -16.50 10.32
CA TRP A 296 -3.55 -15.16 10.75
C TRP A 296 -3.50 -15.03 12.27
N ASN A 297 -3.18 -13.85 12.77
CA ASN A 297 -3.34 -13.52 14.19
C ASN A 297 -4.76 -12.99 14.47
N ASP A 298 -5.08 -12.72 15.76
CA ASP A 298 -6.40 -12.25 16.17
C ASP A 298 -6.76 -10.86 15.61
N ASP A 299 -5.76 -10.06 15.27
CA ASP A 299 -5.94 -8.75 14.63
C ASP A 299 -6.17 -8.85 13.13
N LYS A 300 -6.41 -10.07 12.61
CA LYS A 300 -6.59 -10.37 11.19
C LYS A 300 -5.39 -9.92 10.34
N GLN A 301 -4.19 -10.09 10.87
CA GLN A 301 -2.93 -9.87 10.17
C GLN A 301 -2.23 -11.22 9.94
N ILE A 302 -1.60 -11.38 8.78
CA ILE A 302 -0.82 -12.59 8.49
C ILE A 302 0.32 -12.68 9.52
N ALA A 303 0.36 -13.79 10.24
CA ALA A 303 1.43 -14.10 11.19
C ALA A 303 2.49 -15.01 10.57
N VAL A 304 2.09 -15.91 9.65
CA VAL A 304 2.99 -16.83 8.97
C VAL A 304 2.54 -17.06 7.54
N ASP A 305 3.49 -17.04 6.62
CA ASP A 305 3.39 -17.63 5.29
C ASP A 305 4.23 -18.91 5.25
N ALA A 306 3.59 -20.08 5.16
CA ALA A 306 4.24 -21.36 5.15
C ALA A 306 4.22 -21.99 3.74
N ASP A 307 5.35 -22.56 3.30
CA ASP A 307 5.40 -23.31 2.05
C ASP A 307 4.44 -24.51 2.13
N GLY A 308 3.47 -24.61 1.23
CA GLY A 308 2.47 -25.66 1.21
C GLY A 308 3.07 -27.07 1.02
N SER A 309 4.24 -27.18 0.40
CA SER A 309 4.97 -28.41 0.18
C SER A 309 5.99 -28.74 1.28
N ASN A 310 6.47 -27.75 2.01
CA ASN A 310 7.46 -27.91 3.07
C ASN A 310 7.09 -27.09 4.31
N PRO A 311 6.47 -27.71 5.33
CA PRO A 311 6.00 -26.99 6.51
C PRO A 311 7.11 -26.37 7.37
N TYR A 312 8.38 -26.76 7.16
CA TYR A 312 9.53 -26.18 7.86
C TYR A 312 10.09 -24.95 7.17
N LYS A 313 9.63 -24.64 5.95
CA LYS A 313 9.99 -23.42 5.22
C LYS A 313 8.85 -22.44 5.33
N ALA A 314 9.04 -21.44 6.18
CA ALA A 314 8.03 -20.43 6.44
C ALA A 314 8.66 -19.07 6.69
N GLN A 315 7.89 -18.02 6.37
CA GLN A 315 8.18 -16.66 6.75
C GLN A 315 7.28 -16.28 7.93
N ILE A 316 7.88 -15.86 9.03
CA ILE A 316 7.17 -15.46 10.25
C ILE A 316 7.16 -13.94 10.31
N TYR A 317 5.99 -13.35 10.58
CA TYR A 317 5.82 -11.92 10.69
C TYR A 317 5.70 -11.52 12.15
N ILE A 318 6.76 -10.92 12.70
CA ILE A 318 6.77 -10.41 14.07
C ILE A 318 6.15 -9.02 14.05
N ARG A 319 5.12 -8.83 14.86
CA ARG A 319 4.38 -7.58 14.93
C ARG A 319 4.42 -7.00 16.35
N GLY A 320 4.66 -5.70 16.40
CA GLY A 320 4.43 -4.87 17.57
C GLY A 320 3.30 -3.90 17.29
N THR A 321 3.57 -2.59 17.33
CA THR A 321 2.63 -1.57 16.85
C THR A 321 2.58 -1.52 15.30
N ASN A 322 3.52 -2.17 14.64
CA ASN A 322 3.68 -2.33 13.19
C ASN A 322 4.39 -3.67 12.89
N LEU A 323 4.64 -3.95 11.62
CA LEU A 323 5.47 -5.09 11.22
C LEU A 323 6.93 -4.80 11.58
N LEU A 324 7.55 -5.68 12.39
CA LEU A 324 8.92 -5.57 12.86
C LEU A 324 9.89 -6.43 12.03
N ALA A 325 9.45 -7.64 11.67
CA ALA A 325 10.22 -8.59 10.86
C ALA A 325 9.28 -9.48 10.03
N GLY A 326 9.82 -10.01 8.94
CA GLY A 326 9.12 -10.94 8.09
C GLY A 326 10.03 -11.55 7.04
#